data_86d52ba7056297d4db821ae183ffd051
#
_entry.id   86d52ba7056297d4db821ae183ffd051
#
_cell.length_a   1.000
_cell.length_b   1.000
_cell.length_c   1.000
_cell.angle_alpha   90.00
_cell.angle_beta   90.00
_cell.angle_gamma   90.00
#
_symmetry.space_group_name_H-M   'P 1'
#
loop_
_entity.id
_entity.type
_entity.pdbx_description
1 polymer ?
#
loop_
_entity_poly.entity_id
_entity_poly.type
_entity_poly.pdbx_seq_one_letter_code
_entity_poly.pdbx_strand_id
1 'polypeptide(L)'
;RRFQADIARPIESGDEPDRLALLHRRTRPLMLRRTKEQVAAELPPKQEFVVPVTLGRAHRRIYDRELAATRMRVLGLLDDSSRTHRIEILAALTRLRQLSLHPGLLDEADLAVGSEKIDSLAEQLHSLAQAGHRALVFSQFTGFLKLVRERLTAERIGWEYLDGRTRRREERVRAFKEGDATAFLISLKAGGFGLTLTEADYVFVLDPWWNPAAERQAI
;
A
#
# COMPACT_ATOMS: atom_id res chain seq x y z
N ARG A 1 -0.65 -0.48 -30.85
CA ARG A 1 -0.85 -1.89 -31.25
C ARG A 1 0.48 -2.58 -31.58
N ARG A 2 1.37 -2.01 -32.42
CA ARG A 2 2.69 -2.59 -32.77
C ARG A 2 3.60 -2.78 -31.55
N PHE A 3 3.76 -1.80 -30.68
CA PHE A 3 4.60 -1.92 -29.47
C PHE A 3 4.17 -3.12 -28.59
N GLN A 4 2.88 -3.32 -28.44
CA GLN A 4 2.36 -4.41 -27.62
C GLN A 4 2.61 -5.79 -28.23
N ALA A 5 2.52 -5.91 -29.57
CA ALA A 5 2.78 -7.16 -30.28
C ALA A 5 4.30 -7.46 -30.38
N ASP A 6 5.10 -6.44 -30.73
CA ASP A 6 6.48 -6.64 -31.11
C ASP A 6 7.47 -6.55 -29.93
N ILE A 7 7.04 -5.94 -28.79
CA ILE A 7 7.94 -5.69 -27.66
C ILE A 7 7.32 -6.14 -26.32
N ALA A 8 6.10 -5.67 -25.98
CA ALA A 8 5.57 -5.94 -24.65
C ALA A 8 5.26 -7.43 -24.42
N ARG A 9 4.49 -8.06 -25.32
CA ARG A 9 4.13 -9.48 -25.20
C ARG A 9 5.34 -10.42 -25.19
N PRO A 10 6.33 -10.31 -26.10
CA PRO A 10 7.51 -11.15 -26.06
C PRO A 10 8.34 -11.01 -24.77
N ILE A 11 8.35 -9.80 -24.18
CA ILE A 11 9.02 -9.57 -22.89
C ILE A 11 8.21 -10.18 -21.72
N GLU A 12 6.89 -10.03 -21.76
CA GLU A 12 5.98 -10.57 -20.72
C GLU A 12 5.91 -12.10 -20.74
N SER A 13 6.01 -12.73 -21.91
CA SER A 13 6.05 -14.19 -22.06
C SER A 13 7.41 -14.79 -21.67
N GLY A 14 8.48 -13.99 -21.65
CA GLY A 14 9.84 -14.45 -21.36
C GLY A 14 10.52 -15.18 -22.52
N ASP A 15 9.88 -15.23 -23.69
CA ASP A 15 10.36 -16.03 -24.83
C ASP A 15 11.53 -15.38 -25.59
N GLU A 16 11.72 -14.06 -25.45
CA GLU A 16 12.73 -13.31 -26.21
C GLU A 16 13.52 -12.33 -25.32
N PRO A 17 14.61 -12.77 -24.64
CA PRO A 17 15.44 -11.91 -23.80
C PRO A 17 16.06 -10.72 -24.55
N ASP A 18 16.34 -10.87 -25.86
CA ASP A 18 16.90 -9.81 -26.71
C ASP A 18 15.94 -8.62 -26.89
N ARG A 19 14.63 -8.82 -26.76
CA ARG A 19 13.66 -7.74 -26.87
C ARG A 19 13.77 -6.75 -25.71
N LEU A 20 14.05 -7.22 -24.51
CA LEU A 20 14.28 -6.35 -23.35
C LEU A 20 15.56 -5.51 -23.55
N ALA A 21 16.64 -6.13 -24.05
CA ALA A 21 17.88 -5.42 -24.36
C ALA A 21 17.69 -4.36 -25.46
N LEU A 22 16.91 -4.70 -26.49
CA LEU A 22 16.54 -3.77 -27.55
C LEU A 22 15.71 -2.58 -27.01
N LEU A 23 14.73 -2.85 -26.15
CA LEU A 23 13.93 -1.81 -25.52
C LEU A 23 14.81 -0.88 -24.68
N HIS A 24 15.68 -1.43 -23.83
CA HIS A 24 16.61 -0.64 -23.02
C HIS A 24 17.52 0.23 -23.89
N ARG A 25 18.10 -0.32 -24.97
CA ARG A 25 18.95 0.45 -25.89
C ARG A 25 18.21 1.62 -26.55
N ARG A 26 16.93 1.42 -26.92
CA ARG A 26 16.12 2.48 -27.58
C ARG A 26 15.62 3.54 -26.58
N THR A 27 15.34 3.16 -25.34
CA THR A 27 14.79 4.09 -24.33
C THR A 27 15.88 4.80 -23.54
N ARG A 28 17.09 4.23 -23.41
CA ARG A 28 18.20 4.80 -22.64
C ARG A 28 18.53 6.26 -22.97
N PRO A 29 18.54 6.73 -24.25
CA PRO A 29 18.77 8.15 -24.53
C PRO A 29 17.66 9.08 -24.08
N LEU A 30 16.43 8.54 -23.85
CA LEU A 30 15.23 9.30 -23.53
C LEU A 30 14.82 9.18 -22.06
N MET A 31 15.51 8.30 -21.30
CA MET A 31 15.18 8.02 -19.90
C MET A 31 16.42 8.12 -19.03
N LEU A 32 16.37 8.98 -18.03
CA LEU A 32 17.38 9.07 -16.99
C LEU A 32 16.77 8.52 -15.68
N ARG A 33 17.30 7.39 -15.20
CA ARG A 33 16.97 6.86 -13.89
C ARG A 33 18.19 6.92 -12.98
N ARG A 34 18.08 7.68 -11.92
CA ARG A 34 19.08 7.73 -10.84
C ARG A 34 18.44 7.18 -9.57
N THR A 35 19.15 6.35 -8.85
CA THR A 35 18.73 5.90 -7.50
C THR A 35 19.22 6.89 -6.45
N LYS A 36 18.59 6.89 -5.27
CA LYS A 36 19.00 7.75 -4.15
C LYS A 36 20.46 7.51 -3.77
N GLU A 37 20.91 6.25 -3.78
CA GLU A 37 22.28 5.86 -3.45
C GLU A 37 23.31 6.43 -4.47
N GLN A 38 22.92 6.65 -5.72
CA GLN A 38 23.79 7.21 -6.76
C GLN A 38 23.94 8.74 -6.68
N VAL A 39 22.96 9.44 -6.13
CA VAL A 39 22.92 10.92 -6.17
C VAL A 39 23.04 11.57 -4.79
N ALA A 40 22.85 10.82 -3.72
CA ALA A 40 22.87 11.29 -2.35
C ALA A 40 23.60 10.28 -1.44
N ALA A 41 24.89 10.02 -1.75
CA ALA A 41 25.72 9.08 -0.99
C ALA A 41 25.93 9.48 0.48
N GLU A 42 25.66 10.73 0.84
CA GLU A 42 25.72 11.30 2.18
C GLU A 42 24.46 11.00 3.04
N LEU A 43 23.36 10.53 2.42
CA LEU A 43 22.18 10.16 3.20
C LEU A 43 22.44 8.89 4.01
N PRO A 44 22.00 8.84 5.28
CA PRO A 44 22.08 7.61 6.06
C PRO A 44 21.29 6.48 5.39
N PRO A 45 21.72 5.23 5.57
CA PRO A 45 21.03 4.10 5.00
C PRO A 45 19.60 4.00 5.54
N LYS A 46 18.66 3.69 4.65
CA LYS A 46 17.28 3.39 5.02
C LYS A 46 17.24 2.19 5.97
N GLN A 47 16.52 2.32 7.06
CA GLN A 47 16.25 1.23 7.99
C GLN A 47 14.84 0.71 7.77
N GLU A 48 14.68 -0.60 7.63
CA GLU A 48 13.38 -1.24 7.46
C GLU A 48 13.11 -2.19 8.62
N PHE A 49 11.92 -2.05 9.22
CA PHE A 49 11.47 -2.89 10.32
C PHE A 49 10.13 -3.51 9.97
N VAL A 50 9.99 -4.81 10.24
CA VAL A 50 8.71 -5.50 10.18
C VAL A 50 8.14 -5.56 11.59
N VAL A 51 6.98 -4.93 11.80
CA VAL A 51 6.26 -4.96 13.07
C VAL A 51 5.20 -6.06 13.01
N PRO A 52 5.38 -7.21 13.67
CA PRO A 52 4.37 -8.26 13.69
C PRO A 52 3.19 -7.84 14.56
N VAL A 53 1.97 -7.95 14.02
CA VAL A 53 0.73 -7.67 14.74
C VAL A 53 -0.11 -8.94 14.79
N THR A 54 -0.44 -9.38 16.00
CA THR A 54 -1.29 -10.56 16.23
C THR A 54 -2.75 -10.16 16.27
N LEU A 55 -3.57 -10.82 15.47
CA LEU A 55 -5.02 -10.58 15.46
C LEU A 55 -5.65 -10.98 16.81
N GLY A 56 -6.51 -10.14 17.36
CA GLY A 56 -7.31 -10.42 18.55
C GLY A 56 -8.29 -11.58 18.33
N ARG A 57 -8.77 -12.17 19.41
CA ARG A 57 -9.58 -13.41 19.37
C ARG A 57 -10.83 -13.29 18.49
N ALA A 58 -11.54 -12.17 18.54
CA ALA A 58 -12.74 -11.94 17.74
C ALA A 58 -12.40 -11.77 16.26
N HIS A 59 -11.43 -10.91 15.97
CA HIS A 59 -10.91 -10.67 14.62
C HIS A 59 -10.38 -11.99 14.01
N ARG A 60 -9.58 -12.76 14.76
CA ARG A 60 -9.01 -14.04 14.32
C ARG A 60 -10.07 -15.05 13.95
N ARG A 61 -11.17 -15.18 14.73
CA ARG A 61 -12.29 -16.09 14.41
C ARG A 61 -12.96 -15.73 13.08
N ILE A 62 -13.17 -14.44 12.82
CA ILE A 62 -13.76 -13.99 11.55
C ILE A 62 -12.81 -14.31 10.39
N TYR A 63 -11.53 -13.99 10.55
CA TYR A 63 -10.50 -14.29 9.56
C TYR A 63 -10.41 -15.78 9.24
N ASP A 64 -10.32 -16.64 10.25
CA ASP A 64 -10.18 -18.10 10.06
C ASP A 64 -11.41 -18.72 9.40
N ARG A 65 -12.63 -18.22 9.71
CA ARG A 65 -13.88 -18.65 9.05
C ARG A 65 -13.84 -18.32 7.55
N GLU A 66 -13.46 -17.09 7.17
CA GLU A 66 -13.38 -16.68 5.78
C GLU A 66 -12.22 -17.40 5.05
N LEU A 67 -11.11 -17.62 5.73
CA LEU A 67 -9.98 -18.37 5.19
C LEU A 67 -10.39 -19.81 4.84
N ALA A 68 -11.11 -20.50 5.73
CA ALA A 68 -11.62 -21.85 5.47
C ALA A 68 -12.59 -21.88 4.28
N ALA A 69 -13.55 -20.94 4.23
CA ALA A 69 -14.49 -20.83 3.11
C ALA A 69 -13.77 -20.51 1.78
N THR A 70 -12.79 -19.60 1.81
CA THR A 70 -11.98 -19.24 0.65
C THR A 70 -11.16 -20.43 0.17
N ARG A 71 -10.52 -21.17 1.09
CA ARG A 71 -9.71 -22.35 0.75
C ARG A 71 -10.55 -23.40 0.03
N MET A 72 -11.73 -23.72 0.52
CA MET A 72 -12.65 -24.67 -0.12
C MET A 72 -13.06 -24.22 -1.52
N ARG A 73 -13.40 -22.92 -1.68
CA ARG A 73 -13.78 -22.35 -2.97
C ARG A 73 -12.61 -22.40 -3.97
N VAL A 74 -11.41 -21.95 -3.56
CA VAL A 74 -10.23 -21.90 -4.43
C VAL A 74 -9.82 -23.31 -4.85
N LEU A 75 -9.83 -24.30 -3.95
CA LEU A 75 -9.52 -25.69 -4.31
C LEU A 75 -10.48 -26.24 -5.36
N GLY A 76 -11.78 -25.91 -5.30
CA GLY A 76 -12.75 -26.31 -6.31
C GLY A 76 -12.59 -25.59 -7.67
N LEU A 77 -11.82 -24.49 -7.73
CA LEU A 77 -11.58 -23.73 -8.95
C LEU A 77 -10.24 -24.03 -9.63
N LEU A 78 -9.33 -24.77 -8.96
CA LEU A 78 -7.98 -25.04 -9.48
C LEU A 78 -7.97 -26.01 -10.67
N ASP A 79 -9.01 -26.82 -10.83
CA ASP A 79 -9.13 -27.81 -11.91
C ASP A 79 -9.47 -27.17 -13.26
N ASP A 80 -9.92 -25.92 -13.26
CA ASP A 80 -10.26 -25.17 -14.49
C ASP A 80 -9.50 -23.84 -14.54
N SER A 81 -8.56 -23.72 -15.48
CA SER A 81 -7.71 -22.54 -15.68
C SER A 81 -8.41 -21.38 -16.40
N SER A 82 -9.73 -21.32 -16.39
CA SER A 82 -10.51 -20.28 -17.07
C SER A 82 -10.18 -18.87 -16.52
N ARG A 83 -10.32 -17.84 -17.36
CA ARG A 83 -10.12 -16.45 -16.96
C ARG A 83 -11.04 -16.02 -15.81
N THR A 84 -12.24 -16.57 -15.77
CA THR A 84 -13.25 -16.29 -14.74
C THR A 84 -12.75 -16.77 -13.38
N HIS A 85 -12.24 -17.98 -13.29
CA HIS A 85 -11.72 -18.56 -12.03
C HIS A 85 -10.53 -17.78 -11.48
N ARG A 86 -9.63 -17.28 -12.34
CA ARG A 86 -8.53 -16.41 -11.91
C ARG A 86 -9.03 -15.11 -11.27
N ILE A 87 -10.08 -14.50 -11.81
CA ILE A 87 -10.67 -13.28 -11.23
C ILE A 87 -11.31 -13.59 -9.87
N GLU A 88 -11.99 -14.71 -9.73
CA GLU A 88 -12.60 -15.15 -8.46
C GLU A 88 -11.52 -15.42 -7.38
N ILE A 89 -10.43 -16.08 -7.73
CA ILE A 89 -9.30 -16.32 -6.83
C ILE A 89 -8.69 -14.98 -6.37
N LEU A 90 -8.46 -14.04 -7.29
CA LEU A 90 -7.93 -12.71 -6.94
C LEU A 90 -8.89 -11.92 -6.04
N ALA A 91 -10.19 -12.01 -6.29
CA ALA A 91 -11.21 -11.39 -5.43
C ALA A 91 -11.19 -12.00 -4.02
N ALA A 92 -11.11 -13.33 -3.92
CA ALA A 92 -11.04 -14.04 -2.65
C ALA A 92 -9.78 -13.68 -1.85
N LEU A 93 -8.62 -13.62 -2.50
CA LEU A 93 -7.37 -13.16 -1.87
C LEU A 93 -7.47 -11.70 -1.41
N THR A 94 -8.11 -10.84 -2.20
CA THR A 94 -8.33 -9.43 -1.83
C THR A 94 -9.19 -9.31 -0.57
N ARG A 95 -10.27 -10.12 -0.46
CA ARG A 95 -11.11 -10.18 0.73
C ARG A 95 -10.33 -10.61 1.97
N LEU A 96 -9.49 -11.66 1.89
CA LEU A 96 -8.64 -12.08 3.00
C LEU A 96 -7.63 -11.00 3.42
N ARG A 97 -7.08 -10.25 2.46
CA ARG A 97 -6.20 -9.12 2.76
C ARG A 97 -6.96 -7.99 3.47
N GLN A 98 -8.17 -7.66 3.05
CA GLN A 98 -9.01 -6.69 3.76
C GLN A 98 -9.32 -7.16 5.18
N LEU A 99 -9.70 -8.43 5.35
CA LEU A 99 -9.92 -9.02 6.67
C LEU A 99 -8.68 -9.00 7.56
N SER A 100 -7.49 -9.19 7.02
CA SER A 100 -6.26 -9.09 7.82
C SER A 100 -5.98 -7.67 8.33
N LEU A 101 -6.65 -6.66 7.78
CA LEU A 101 -6.57 -5.28 8.22
C LEU A 101 -7.67 -4.93 9.24
N HIS A 102 -8.91 -5.19 8.86
CA HIS A 102 -10.07 -4.90 9.72
C HIS A 102 -11.32 -5.65 9.22
N PRO A 103 -12.06 -6.37 10.10
CA PRO A 103 -13.27 -7.11 9.69
C PRO A 103 -14.34 -6.21 9.07
N GLY A 104 -14.54 -5.02 9.62
CA GLY A 104 -15.48 -4.02 9.12
C GLY A 104 -15.25 -3.52 7.69
N LEU A 105 -14.16 -3.93 7.03
CA LEU A 105 -13.96 -3.66 5.60
C LEU A 105 -14.79 -4.57 4.70
N LEU A 106 -15.26 -5.69 5.22
CA LEU A 106 -16.14 -6.63 4.50
C LEU A 106 -17.58 -6.57 4.98
N ASP A 107 -17.79 -6.36 6.27
CA ASP A 107 -19.12 -6.27 6.88
C ASP A 107 -19.11 -5.15 7.92
N GLU A 108 -19.95 -4.13 7.72
CA GLU A 108 -20.08 -3.00 8.64
C GLU A 108 -20.53 -3.43 10.05
N ALA A 109 -21.25 -4.55 10.19
CA ALA A 109 -21.62 -5.11 11.47
C ALA A 109 -20.41 -5.49 12.35
N ASP A 110 -19.27 -5.77 11.73
CA ASP A 110 -18.01 -6.15 12.38
C ASP A 110 -17.11 -4.93 12.70
N LEU A 111 -17.56 -3.68 12.49
CA LEU A 111 -16.77 -2.48 12.81
C LEU A 111 -16.38 -2.41 14.29
N ALA A 112 -17.26 -2.86 15.18
CA ALA A 112 -17.02 -2.86 16.62
C ALA A 112 -15.94 -3.87 17.08
N VAL A 113 -15.52 -4.80 16.22
CA VAL A 113 -14.46 -5.77 16.53
C VAL A 113 -13.09 -5.09 16.69
N GLY A 114 -12.88 -3.98 15.98
CA GLY A 114 -11.63 -3.24 16.02
C GLY A 114 -10.51 -3.87 15.18
N SER A 115 -9.30 -3.34 15.32
CA SER A 115 -8.11 -3.82 14.62
C SER A 115 -6.85 -3.50 15.41
N GLU A 116 -6.16 -4.53 15.84
CA GLU A 116 -4.87 -4.42 16.54
C GLU A 116 -3.81 -3.72 15.69
N LYS A 117 -3.96 -3.77 14.36
CA LYS A 117 -3.08 -3.04 13.45
C LYS A 117 -3.29 -1.52 13.54
N ILE A 118 -4.54 -1.08 13.67
CA ILE A 118 -4.87 0.34 13.88
C ILE A 118 -4.37 0.78 15.26
N ASP A 119 -4.56 -0.06 16.29
CA ASP A 119 -4.11 0.23 17.65
C ASP A 119 -2.59 0.40 17.69
N SER A 120 -1.85 -0.57 17.13
CA SER A 120 -0.38 -0.51 17.06
C SER A 120 0.12 0.70 16.26
N LEU A 121 -0.54 1.04 15.15
CA LEU A 121 -0.20 2.24 14.37
C LEU A 121 -0.44 3.52 15.17
N ALA A 122 -1.57 3.62 15.85
CA ALA A 122 -1.94 4.80 16.64
C ALA A 122 -0.95 5.02 17.79
N GLU A 123 -0.55 3.96 18.50
CA GLU A 123 0.49 4.02 19.55
C GLU A 123 1.83 4.55 19.01
N GLN A 124 2.26 4.05 17.85
CA GLN A 124 3.51 4.49 17.21
C GLN A 124 3.40 5.95 16.76
N LEU A 125 2.29 6.36 16.13
CA LEU A 125 2.08 7.74 15.71
C LEU A 125 1.97 8.70 16.89
N HIS A 126 1.39 8.25 18.02
CA HIS A 126 1.37 9.04 19.26
C HIS A 126 2.80 9.28 19.78
N SER A 127 3.64 8.25 19.80
CA SER A 127 5.04 8.36 20.21
C SER A 127 5.82 9.29 19.27
N LEU A 128 5.61 9.20 17.96
CA LEU A 128 6.23 10.09 16.98
C LEU A 128 5.79 11.54 17.17
N ALA A 129 4.49 11.78 17.42
CA ALA A 129 3.97 13.11 17.69
C ALA A 129 4.64 13.76 18.90
N GLN A 130 4.81 12.99 19.99
CA GLN A 130 5.50 13.46 21.20
C GLN A 130 6.99 13.78 20.95
N ALA A 131 7.63 13.04 20.05
CA ALA A 131 9.03 13.26 19.68
C ALA A 131 9.22 14.35 18.60
N GLY A 132 8.13 14.95 18.08
CA GLY A 132 8.18 15.96 17.04
C GLY A 132 8.44 15.41 15.63
N HIS A 133 8.30 14.09 15.44
CA HIS A 133 8.46 13.41 14.16
C HIS A 133 7.15 13.32 13.38
N ARG A 134 7.29 13.12 12.07
CA ARG A 134 6.15 13.04 11.14
C ARG A 134 6.26 11.80 10.29
N ALA A 135 5.11 11.27 9.87
CA ALA A 135 5.03 10.00 9.18
C ALA A 135 4.13 10.03 7.94
N LEU A 136 4.55 9.30 6.90
CA LEU A 136 3.69 8.92 5.77
C LEU A 136 3.09 7.55 6.07
N VAL A 137 1.79 7.40 5.86
CA VAL A 137 1.07 6.15 6.12
C VAL A 137 0.39 5.69 4.85
N PHE A 138 0.87 4.59 4.29
CA PHE A 138 0.38 4.05 3.03
C PHE A 138 -0.50 2.83 3.20
N SER A 139 -1.60 2.78 2.45
CA SER A 139 -2.41 1.58 2.24
C SER A 139 -3.02 1.58 0.83
N GLN A 140 -3.23 0.39 0.26
CA GLN A 140 -3.99 0.26 -0.98
C GLN A 140 -5.51 0.40 -0.75
N PHE A 141 -5.99 0.16 0.48
CA PHE A 141 -7.40 0.16 0.83
C PHE A 141 -7.81 1.51 1.43
N THR A 142 -8.49 2.35 0.63
CA THR A 142 -8.98 3.65 1.09
C THR A 142 -10.01 3.52 2.22
N GLY A 143 -10.77 2.42 2.27
CA GLY A 143 -11.66 2.09 3.39
C GLY A 143 -10.89 1.92 4.70
N PHE A 144 -9.73 1.23 4.66
CA PHE A 144 -8.87 1.08 5.82
C PHE A 144 -8.28 2.41 6.29
N LEU A 145 -7.79 3.23 5.36
CA LEU A 145 -7.30 4.58 5.70
C LEU A 145 -8.39 5.47 6.35
N LYS A 146 -9.66 5.26 6.00
CA LYS A 146 -10.78 5.97 6.67
C LYS A 146 -10.91 5.55 8.14
N LEU A 147 -10.84 4.24 8.42
CA LEU A 147 -10.87 3.73 9.79
C LEU A 147 -9.67 4.23 10.61
N VAL A 148 -8.47 4.22 10.01
CA VAL A 148 -7.28 4.83 10.62
C VAL A 148 -7.53 6.30 10.94
N ARG A 149 -8.06 7.08 9.99
CA ARG A 149 -8.38 8.50 10.18
C ARG A 149 -9.35 8.72 11.34
N GLU A 150 -10.39 7.92 11.46
CA GLU A 150 -11.37 7.99 12.55
C GLU A 150 -10.69 7.76 13.90
N ARG A 151 -9.80 6.76 13.98
CA ARG A 151 -9.03 6.49 15.18
C ARG A 151 -8.08 7.65 15.55
N LEU A 152 -7.32 8.17 14.61
CA LEU A 152 -6.43 9.30 14.84
C LEU A 152 -7.19 10.56 15.29
N THR A 153 -8.37 10.79 14.72
CA THR A 153 -9.26 11.89 15.15
C THR A 153 -9.71 11.72 16.60
N ALA A 154 -10.13 10.50 16.99
CA ALA A 154 -10.53 10.20 18.36
C ALA A 154 -9.40 10.41 19.38
N GLU A 155 -8.17 10.13 18.99
CA GLU A 155 -6.96 10.32 19.81
C GLU A 155 -6.31 11.71 19.67
N ARG A 156 -6.91 12.61 18.90
CA ARG A 156 -6.41 13.97 18.66
C ARG A 156 -5.02 14.02 18.04
N ILE A 157 -4.65 13.00 17.27
CA ILE A 157 -3.44 12.98 16.46
C ILE A 157 -3.73 13.70 15.15
N GLY A 158 -2.94 14.73 14.82
CA GLY A 158 -3.09 15.50 13.57
C GLY A 158 -2.80 14.66 12.34
N TRP A 159 -3.67 14.76 11.33
CA TRP A 159 -3.50 14.01 10.08
C TRP A 159 -3.93 14.81 8.85
N GLU A 160 -3.31 14.50 7.71
CA GLU A 160 -3.75 14.86 6.37
C GLU A 160 -4.10 13.59 5.56
N TYR A 161 -4.89 13.74 4.49
CA TYR A 161 -5.38 12.60 3.71
C TYR A 161 -5.30 12.85 2.20
N LEU A 162 -4.82 11.84 1.46
CA LEU A 162 -4.71 11.87 0.01
C LEU A 162 -5.09 10.53 -0.62
N ASP A 163 -6.08 10.55 -1.52
CA ASP A 163 -6.44 9.42 -2.37
C ASP A 163 -6.65 9.83 -3.82
N GLY A 164 -7.02 8.86 -4.69
CA GLY A 164 -7.29 9.11 -6.11
C GLY A 164 -8.50 10.01 -6.39
N ARG A 165 -9.34 10.29 -5.40
CA ARG A 165 -10.53 11.17 -5.51
C ARG A 165 -10.28 12.57 -4.97
N THR A 166 -9.13 12.81 -4.34
CA THR A 166 -8.76 14.11 -3.77
C THR A 166 -8.58 15.14 -4.87
N ARG A 167 -9.50 16.12 -4.96
CA ARG A 167 -9.50 17.16 -6.02
C ARG A 167 -8.42 18.20 -5.84
N ARG A 168 -8.05 18.53 -4.58
CA ARG A 168 -7.08 19.61 -4.25
C ARG A 168 -5.81 18.99 -3.65
N ARG A 169 -5.13 18.18 -4.47
CA ARG A 169 -3.94 17.43 -4.06
C ARG A 169 -2.83 18.33 -3.52
N GLU A 170 -2.54 19.42 -4.23
CA GLU A 170 -1.48 20.37 -3.86
C GLU A 170 -1.75 21.07 -2.53
N GLU A 171 -3.02 21.41 -2.25
CA GLU A 171 -3.41 21.99 -0.97
C GLU A 171 -3.19 21.02 0.19
N ARG A 172 -3.49 19.71 0.01
CA ARG A 172 -3.24 18.69 1.04
C ARG A 172 -1.77 18.48 1.29
N VAL A 173 -0.97 18.44 0.23
CA VAL A 173 0.48 18.37 0.33
C VAL A 173 1.03 19.58 1.06
N ARG A 174 0.57 20.78 0.71
CA ARG A 174 0.97 22.03 1.37
C ARG A 174 0.55 22.03 2.85
N ALA A 175 -0.69 21.65 3.15
CA ALA A 175 -1.19 21.55 4.52
C ALA A 175 -0.36 20.59 5.36
N PHE A 176 0.07 19.45 4.79
CA PHE A 176 1.01 18.57 5.49
C PHE A 176 2.38 19.23 5.65
N LYS A 177 2.93 19.89 4.67
CA LYS A 177 4.26 20.53 4.74
C LYS A 177 4.34 21.67 5.74
N GLU A 178 3.36 22.56 5.73
CA GLU A 178 3.34 23.83 6.47
C GLU A 178 2.57 23.73 7.82
N GLY A 179 1.75 22.68 7.99
CA GLY A 179 0.95 22.48 9.19
C GLY A 179 1.57 21.52 10.21
N ASP A 180 0.80 21.21 11.25
CA ASP A 180 1.24 20.42 12.41
C ASP A 180 0.80 18.94 12.37
N ALA A 181 0.30 18.47 11.22
CA ALA A 181 -0.15 17.09 11.08
C ALA A 181 1.02 16.11 11.26
N THR A 182 0.88 15.17 12.19
CA THR A 182 1.84 14.10 12.45
C THR A 182 1.83 13.03 11.35
N ALA A 183 0.64 12.71 10.82
CA ALA A 183 0.47 11.65 9.84
C ALA A 183 -0.08 12.16 8.51
N PHE A 184 0.47 11.67 7.39
CA PHE A 184 -0.14 11.84 6.09
C PHE A 184 -0.62 10.49 5.57
N LEU A 185 -1.93 10.28 5.57
CA LEU A 185 -2.59 9.06 5.11
C LEU A 185 -2.72 9.09 3.59
N ILE A 186 -2.03 8.20 2.89
CA ILE A 186 -1.93 8.25 1.43
C ILE A 186 -2.32 6.91 0.84
N SER A 187 -3.25 6.89 -0.12
CA SER A 187 -3.50 5.67 -0.86
C SER A 187 -2.32 5.37 -1.80
N LEU A 188 -1.85 4.10 -1.84
CA LEU A 188 -0.71 3.69 -2.66
C LEU A 188 -0.87 4.08 -4.15
N LYS A 189 -2.09 4.07 -4.67
CA LYS A 189 -2.38 4.53 -6.04
C LYS A 189 -2.17 6.03 -6.22
N ALA A 190 -2.41 6.83 -5.19
CA ALA A 190 -2.21 8.29 -5.24
C ALA A 190 -0.76 8.68 -4.94
N GLY A 191 -0.05 7.91 -4.11
CA GLY A 191 1.35 8.16 -3.73
C GLY A 191 2.37 7.98 -4.86
N GLY A 192 2.03 7.21 -5.90
CA GLY A 192 2.95 6.82 -6.97
C GLY A 192 3.40 7.93 -7.94
N PHE A 193 2.98 9.19 -7.76
CA PHE A 193 3.30 10.27 -8.70
C PHE A 193 3.77 11.55 -7.99
N GLY A 194 5.08 11.81 -8.06
CA GLY A 194 5.66 13.14 -7.88
C GLY A 194 5.42 13.83 -6.53
N LEU A 195 5.28 13.08 -5.45
CA LEU A 195 5.25 13.65 -4.11
C LEU A 195 6.68 13.76 -3.58
N THR A 196 7.10 14.97 -3.28
CA THR A 196 8.32 15.24 -2.51
C THR A 196 7.88 15.66 -1.11
N LEU A 197 8.02 14.75 -0.15
CA LEU A 197 7.55 14.89 1.24
C LEU A 197 8.73 14.69 2.19
N THR A 198 9.69 15.60 2.11
CA THR A 198 10.92 15.60 2.92
C THR A 198 10.68 15.93 4.38
N GLU A 199 9.48 16.36 4.71
CA GLU A 199 9.05 16.73 6.06
C GLU A 199 8.69 15.50 6.93
N ALA A 200 8.70 14.30 6.37
CA ALA A 200 8.41 13.07 7.08
C ALA A 200 9.67 12.21 7.24
N ASP A 201 9.92 11.78 8.47
CA ASP A 201 11.06 10.94 8.84
C ASP A 201 10.72 9.44 8.77
N TYR A 202 9.44 9.12 8.90
CA TYR A 202 8.93 7.75 8.99
C TYR A 202 7.96 7.41 7.89
N VAL A 203 7.97 6.15 7.48
CA VAL A 203 7.02 5.61 6.49
C VAL A 203 6.42 4.32 7.00
N PHE A 204 5.11 4.25 7.09
CA PHE A 204 4.35 3.05 7.41
C PHE A 204 3.68 2.49 6.16
N VAL A 205 3.94 1.23 5.83
CA VAL A 205 3.22 0.48 4.80
C VAL A 205 2.32 -0.52 5.50
N LEU A 206 1.01 -0.27 5.53
CA LEU A 206 0.06 -1.05 6.32
C LEU A 206 -0.32 -2.38 5.68
N ASP A 207 -0.21 -2.46 4.36
CA ASP A 207 -0.48 -3.66 3.59
C ASP A 207 0.49 -3.77 2.41
N PRO A 208 1.12 -4.94 2.18
CA PRO A 208 2.05 -5.13 1.07
C PRO A 208 1.33 -5.02 -0.27
N TRP A 209 1.99 -4.44 -1.27
CA TRP A 209 1.46 -4.32 -2.62
C TRP A 209 1.87 -5.51 -3.48
N TRP A 210 0.98 -5.94 -4.39
CA TRP A 210 1.30 -7.00 -5.37
C TRP A 210 2.49 -6.65 -6.27
N ASN A 211 2.69 -5.35 -6.51
CA ASN A 211 3.80 -4.84 -7.29
C ASN A 211 4.85 -4.19 -6.37
N PRO A 212 5.95 -4.89 -6.07
CA PRO A 212 7.01 -4.35 -5.21
C PRO A 212 7.66 -3.06 -5.76
N ALA A 213 7.57 -2.82 -7.08
CA ALA A 213 8.09 -1.60 -7.67
C ALA A 213 7.26 -0.37 -7.29
N ALA A 214 5.92 -0.50 -7.21
CA ALA A 214 5.04 0.57 -6.78
C ALA A 214 5.19 0.87 -5.28
N GLU A 215 5.44 -0.17 -4.46
CA GLU A 215 5.76 -0.01 -3.04
C GLU A 215 7.09 0.73 -2.85
N ARG A 216 8.14 0.31 -3.54
CA ARG A 216 9.45 0.99 -3.53
C ARG A 216 9.42 2.42 -4.06
N GLN A 217 8.43 2.78 -4.87
CA GLN A 217 8.27 4.14 -5.36
C GLN A 217 7.56 5.04 -4.34
N ALA A 218 6.77 4.48 -3.43
CA ALA A 218 6.06 5.20 -2.38
C ALA A 218 6.98 5.54 -1.19
N ILE A 219 8.07 4.79 -1.03
CA ILE A 219 9.11 4.94 0.00
C ILE A 219 10.33 5.64 -0.61
#